data_ab27bb5f510a9d90ee28a9d481dac7fa
#
_entry.id   ab27bb5f510a9d90ee28a9d481dac7fa
#
_cell.length_a   1.000
_cell.length_b   1.000
_cell.length_c   1.000
_cell.angle_alpha   90.00
_cell.angle_beta   90.00
_cell.angle_gamma   90.00
#
_symmetry.space_group_name_H-M   'P 1'
#
loop_
_entity.id
_entity.type
_entity.pdbx_description
1 polymer ?
#
loop_
_entity_poly.entity_id
_entity_poly.type
_entity_poly.pdbx_seq_one_letter_code
_entity_poly.pdbx_strand_id
1 'polypeptide(L)'
;MADTFLSPLGDYSAVADFCGVKSMPPPAGFERAVDAAARAVRSKCGPVLSEALTHRMYATVDAVVLPYRVAVLTSVTPTGGTADTLTDYYADGQLVRRVDGGAIAAGTIAYTSGWAHEDVPADLLGAGFEIVRHLWVTQLGNQRNGGSGADQPGAAWLWPRQAEALAADYMLAPLGFA
;
A
#
# COMPACT_ATOMS: atom_id res chain seq x y z
N MET A 1 -16.00 5.82 -9.24
CA MET A 1 -14.97 6.42 -8.38
C MET A 1 -14.31 5.29 -7.64
N ALA A 2 -12.99 5.22 -7.64
CA ALA A 2 -12.30 4.19 -6.89
C ALA A 2 -12.25 4.60 -5.40
N ASP A 3 -12.67 3.68 -4.53
CA ASP A 3 -12.50 3.83 -3.10
C ASP A 3 -11.00 3.70 -2.78
N THR A 4 -10.41 4.74 -2.22
CA THR A 4 -9.00 4.72 -1.81
C THR A 4 -8.88 5.10 -0.35
N PHE A 5 -7.78 4.74 0.29
CA PHE A 5 -7.55 5.12 1.69
C PHE A 5 -7.43 6.65 1.88
N LEU A 6 -7.19 7.41 0.81
CA LEU A 6 -7.13 8.88 0.82
C LEU A 6 -8.49 9.55 0.56
N SER A 7 -9.45 8.81 0.04
CA SER A 7 -10.79 9.29 -0.30
C SER A 7 -11.81 8.19 -0.01
N PRO A 8 -12.09 7.91 1.28
CA PRO A 8 -13.06 6.88 1.66
C PRO A 8 -14.42 7.20 1.06
N LEU A 9 -15.04 6.19 0.42
CA LEU A 9 -16.34 6.31 -0.25
C LEU A 9 -16.41 7.44 -1.30
N GLY A 10 -15.25 7.88 -1.84
CA GLY A 10 -15.16 9.00 -2.78
C GLY A 10 -15.26 10.38 -2.14
N ASP A 11 -15.10 10.50 -0.82
CA ASP A 11 -14.99 11.79 -0.13
C ASP A 11 -13.58 12.33 -0.23
N TYR A 12 -13.41 13.43 -0.94
CA TYR A 12 -12.13 14.12 -1.13
C TYR A 12 -11.92 15.30 -0.18
N SER A 13 -12.83 15.56 0.75
CA SER A 13 -12.84 16.78 1.57
C SER A 13 -11.53 16.94 2.34
N ALA A 14 -11.09 15.94 3.08
CA ALA A 14 -9.90 16.00 3.91
C ALA A 14 -8.62 16.26 3.10
N VAL A 15 -8.44 15.55 1.99
CA VAL A 15 -7.26 15.72 1.14
C VAL A 15 -7.32 17.03 0.35
N ALA A 16 -8.51 17.49 -0.03
CA ALA A 16 -8.71 18.78 -0.70
C ALA A 16 -8.37 19.95 0.25
N ASP A 17 -8.84 19.91 1.49
CA ASP A 17 -8.52 20.88 2.52
C ASP A 17 -7.01 20.94 2.77
N PHE A 18 -6.36 19.80 2.92
CA PHE A 18 -4.89 19.73 3.08
C PHE A 18 -4.14 20.36 1.91
N CYS A 19 -4.63 20.16 0.68
CA CYS A 19 -4.05 20.74 -0.53
C CYS A 19 -4.46 22.19 -0.80
N GLY A 20 -5.32 22.79 0.06
CA GLY A 20 -5.83 24.15 -0.12
C GLY A 20 -6.81 24.30 -1.30
N VAL A 21 -7.46 23.22 -1.71
CA VAL A 21 -8.47 23.23 -2.78
C VAL A 21 -9.81 23.62 -2.16
N LYS A 22 -10.28 24.84 -2.46
CA LYS A 22 -11.50 25.41 -1.86
C LYS A 22 -12.79 25.08 -2.61
N SER A 23 -12.70 24.57 -3.83
CA SER A 23 -13.89 24.24 -4.64
C SER A 23 -14.33 22.80 -4.38
N MET A 24 -15.63 22.60 -4.15
CA MET A 24 -16.26 21.29 -4.10
C MET A 24 -17.39 21.24 -5.13
N PRO A 25 -17.41 20.27 -6.05
CA PRO A 25 -16.44 19.19 -6.22
C PRO A 25 -15.03 19.71 -6.58
N PRO A 26 -13.97 18.94 -6.30
CA PRO A 26 -12.61 19.33 -6.64
C PRO A 26 -12.43 19.56 -8.14
N PRO A 27 -11.43 20.38 -8.55
CA PRO A 27 -11.17 20.62 -9.97
C PRO A 27 -10.85 19.32 -10.72
N ALA A 28 -11.19 19.27 -12.01
CA ALA A 28 -10.82 18.15 -12.87
C ALA A 28 -9.32 17.86 -12.79
N GLY A 29 -8.97 16.59 -12.60
CA GLY A 29 -7.59 16.14 -12.43
C GLY A 29 -7.15 15.96 -10.97
N PHE A 30 -7.82 16.57 -9.99
CA PHE A 30 -7.51 16.36 -8.57
C PHE A 30 -7.69 14.89 -8.18
N GLU A 31 -8.78 14.26 -8.60
CA GLU A 31 -9.02 12.84 -8.40
C GLU A 31 -7.88 11.96 -8.94
N ARG A 32 -7.32 12.32 -10.11
CA ARG A 32 -6.19 11.60 -10.69
C ARG A 32 -4.92 11.73 -9.83
N ALA A 33 -4.71 12.89 -9.19
CA ALA A 33 -3.59 13.07 -8.26
C ALA A 33 -3.78 12.21 -7.01
N VAL A 34 -4.99 12.11 -6.48
CA VAL A 34 -5.33 11.24 -5.34
C VAL A 34 -5.11 9.77 -5.69
N ASP A 35 -5.63 9.31 -6.83
CA ASP A 35 -5.44 7.93 -7.30
C ASP A 35 -3.95 7.60 -7.56
N ALA A 36 -3.20 8.55 -8.11
CA ALA A 36 -1.77 8.36 -8.34
C ALA A 36 -0.99 8.27 -7.03
N ALA A 37 -1.32 9.10 -6.05
CA ALA A 37 -0.73 9.05 -4.72
C ALA A 37 -1.05 7.73 -4.01
N ALA A 38 -2.31 7.28 -4.04
CA ALA A 38 -2.71 6.02 -3.45
C ALA A 38 -1.95 4.83 -4.05
N ARG A 39 -1.79 4.79 -5.38
CA ARG A 39 -0.98 3.77 -6.06
C ARG A 39 0.50 3.85 -5.69
N ALA A 40 1.04 5.05 -5.53
CA ALA A 40 2.42 5.24 -5.14
C ALA A 40 2.69 4.71 -3.72
N VAL A 41 1.82 5.02 -2.76
CA VAL A 41 1.91 4.46 -1.39
C VAL A 41 1.80 2.94 -1.44
N ARG A 42 0.79 2.40 -2.16
CA ARG A 42 0.62 0.95 -2.33
C ARG A 42 1.87 0.27 -2.90
N SER A 43 2.57 0.90 -3.84
CA SER A 43 3.76 0.31 -4.46
C SER A 43 4.93 0.13 -3.51
N LYS A 44 5.05 0.98 -2.49
CA LYS A 44 6.15 0.93 -1.50
C LYS A 44 5.75 0.27 -0.18
N CYS A 45 4.50 0.43 0.25
CA CYS A 45 4.02 -0.03 1.55
C CYS A 45 3.12 -1.28 1.45
N GLY A 46 2.71 -1.67 0.25
CA GLY A 46 1.72 -2.72 0.03
C GLY A 46 0.28 -2.23 0.15
N PRO A 47 -0.70 -3.14 0.26
CA PRO A 47 -2.09 -2.79 0.47
C PRO A 47 -2.26 -1.93 1.72
N VAL A 48 -2.82 -0.73 1.58
CA VAL A 48 -3.16 0.13 2.72
C VAL A 48 -4.53 -0.24 3.27
N LEU A 49 -5.50 -0.43 2.40
CA LEU A 49 -6.80 -0.96 2.81
C LEU A 49 -6.76 -2.49 2.85
N SER A 50 -7.56 -3.05 3.74
CA SER A 50 -7.69 -4.48 3.96
C SER A 50 -8.00 -5.23 2.66
N GLU A 51 -7.13 -6.13 2.27
CA GLU A 51 -7.23 -6.93 1.05
C GLU A 51 -6.90 -8.39 1.35
N ALA A 52 -7.79 -9.30 0.91
CA ALA A 52 -7.54 -10.73 1.00
C ALA A 52 -6.60 -11.17 -0.12
N LEU A 53 -5.52 -11.82 0.23
CA LEU A 53 -4.43 -12.20 -0.64
C LEU A 53 -4.12 -13.69 -0.53
N THR A 54 -3.53 -14.23 -1.59
CA THR A 54 -3.11 -15.63 -1.64
C THR A 54 -1.68 -15.71 -2.17
N HIS A 55 -0.84 -16.46 -1.48
CA HIS A 55 0.53 -16.74 -1.90
C HIS A 55 0.73 -18.23 -2.09
N ARG A 56 1.27 -18.63 -3.26
CA ARG A 56 1.54 -20.02 -3.58
C ARG A 56 3.01 -20.36 -3.35
N MET A 57 3.23 -21.43 -2.60
CA MET A 57 4.55 -22.00 -2.34
C MET A 57 4.76 -23.25 -3.20
N TYR A 58 5.89 -23.33 -3.86
CA TYR A 58 6.24 -24.45 -4.74
C TYR A 58 7.17 -25.48 -4.09
N ALA A 59 7.71 -25.16 -2.93
CA ALA A 59 8.60 -26.02 -2.17
C ALA A 59 8.32 -25.95 -0.68
N THR A 60 8.72 -26.97 0.06
CA THR A 60 8.74 -26.98 1.51
C THR A 60 9.88 -26.10 2.00
N VAL A 61 9.60 -25.20 2.94
CA VAL A 61 10.55 -24.20 3.46
C VAL A 61 10.38 -24.01 4.97
N ASP A 62 11.43 -23.61 5.67
CA ASP A 62 11.37 -23.36 7.11
C ASP A 62 10.65 -22.06 7.46
N ALA A 63 10.63 -21.13 6.51
CA ALA A 63 9.92 -19.86 6.65
C ALA A 63 9.49 -19.33 5.29
N VAL A 64 8.38 -18.64 5.24
CA VAL A 64 7.84 -18.00 4.03
C VAL A 64 7.90 -16.50 4.18
N VAL A 65 8.51 -15.82 3.22
CA VAL A 65 8.44 -14.36 3.10
C VAL A 65 7.33 -14.02 2.12
N LEU A 66 6.28 -13.40 2.63
CA LEU A 66 5.13 -12.97 1.82
C LEU A 66 5.41 -11.61 1.16
N PRO A 67 4.78 -11.32 0.02
CA PRO A 67 4.95 -10.04 -0.67
C PRO A 67 4.56 -8.83 0.19
N TYR A 68 3.59 -9.00 1.09
CA TYR A 68 3.05 -7.94 1.92
C TYR A 68 2.96 -8.37 3.39
N ARG A 69 2.86 -7.39 4.29
CA ARG A 69 2.68 -7.63 5.73
C ARG A 69 1.37 -8.36 5.99
N VAL A 70 1.42 -9.32 6.90
CA VAL A 70 0.26 -10.09 7.33
C VAL A 70 -0.46 -9.32 8.43
N ALA A 71 -1.69 -8.90 8.19
CA ALA A 71 -2.57 -8.41 9.24
C ALA A 71 -3.27 -9.60 9.94
N VAL A 72 -3.80 -10.53 9.14
CA VAL A 72 -4.42 -11.76 9.63
C VAL A 72 -4.05 -12.91 8.70
N LEU A 73 -3.54 -14.00 9.28
CA LEU A 73 -3.37 -15.28 8.57
C LEU A 73 -4.73 -15.99 8.52
N THR A 74 -5.18 -16.35 7.32
CA THR A 74 -6.51 -16.92 7.12
C THR A 74 -6.47 -18.44 6.93
N SER A 75 -5.52 -18.96 6.17
CA SER A 75 -5.31 -20.40 6.03
C SER A 75 -3.89 -20.71 5.53
N VAL A 76 -3.41 -21.89 5.91
CA VAL A 76 -2.24 -22.54 5.31
C VAL A 76 -2.71 -23.90 4.82
N THR A 77 -2.63 -24.13 3.51
CA THR A 77 -3.17 -25.35 2.88
C THR A 77 -2.08 -26.04 2.09
N PRO A 78 -1.55 -27.18 2.55
CA PRO A 78 -0.61 -28.00 1.80
C PRO A 78 -1.17 -28.45 0.46
N THR A 79 -0.30 -28.66 -0.52
CA THR A 79 -0.71 -29.18 -1.84
C THR A 79 -1.33 -30.57 -1.69
N GLY A 80 -2.58 -30.71 -2.14
CA GLY A 80 -3.32 -31.97 -2.05
C GLY A 80 -3.83 -32.35 -0.66
N GLY A 81 -3.69 -31.45 0.33
CA GLY A 81 -4.14 -31.62 1.70
C GLY A 81 -5.32 -30.72 2.07
N THR A 82 -5.73 -30.84 3.32
CA THR A 82 -6.68 -29.94 3.98
C THR A 82 -5.91 -28.75 4.62
N ALA A 83 -6.63 -27.67 4.94
CA ALA A 83 -6.03 -26.53 5.64
C ALA A 83 -5.50 -26.97 7.02
N ASP A 84 -4.30 -26.53 7.35
CA ASP A 84 -3.66 -26.78 8.64
C ASP A 84 -4.33 -25.94 9.74
N THR A 85 -4.08 -26.31 10.98
CA THR A 85 -4.53 -25.55 12.15
C THR A 85 -3.72 -24.25 12.27
N LEU A 86 -4.39 -23.11 12.24
CA LEU A 86 -3.71 -21.80 12.24
C LEU A 86 -2.89 -21.51 13.51
N THR A 87 -3.23 -22.11 14.64
CA THR A 87 -2.47 -22.00 15.89
C THR A 87 -1.05 -22.55 15.78
N ASP A 88 -0.77 -23.37 14.77
CA ASP A 88 0.56 -23.93 14.51
C ASP A 88 1.48 -22.94 13.78
N TYR A 89 0.96 -21.77 13.42
CA TYR A 89 1.68 -20.75 12.67
C TYR A 89 1.66 -19.41 13.38
N TYR A 90 2.70 -18.62 13.15
CA TYR A 90 2.72 -17.21 13.50
C TYR A 90 3.23 -16.38 12.34
N ALA A 91 2.79 -15.13 12.27
CA ALA A 91 3.25 -14.16 11.30
C ALA A 91 3.91 -12.97 12.03
N ASP A 92 5.06 -12.55 11.53
CA ASP A 92 5.77 -11.37 11.98
C ASP A 92 6.13 -10.50 10.76
N GLY A 93 5.37 -9.43 10.58
CA GLY A 93 5.47 -8.60 9.38
C GLY A 93 5.15 -9.40 8.11
N GLN A 94 6.15 -9.59 7.27
CA GLN A 94 6.05 -10.38 6.03
C GLN A 94 6.42 -11.86 6.22
N LEU A 95 6.91 -12.24 7.39
CA LEU A 95 7.44 -13.56 7.63
C LEU A 95 6.39 -14.47 8.29
N VAL A 96 6.19 -15.65 7.73
CA VAL A 96 5.34 -16.72 8.32
C VAL A 96 6.22 -17.91 8.69
N ARG A 97 6.05 -18.42 9.90
CA ARG A 97 6.76 -19.59 10.44
C ARG A 97 5.82 -20.50 11.20
N ARG A 98 6.24 -21.76 11.38
CA ARG A 98 5.60 -22.65 12.32
C ARG A 98 6.08 -22.37 13.74
N VAL A 99 5.17 -22.52 14.70
CA VAL A 99 5.45 -22.33 16.13
C VAL A 99 6.44 -23.36 16.65
N ASP A 100 6.36 -24.60 16.16
CA ASP A 100 7.22 -25.72 16.52
C ASP A 100 8.62 -25.69 15.85
N GLY A 101 8.88 -24.67 15.01
CA GLY A 101 10.10 -24.57 14.21
C GLY A 101 10.17 -25.55 13.03
N GLY A 102 9.11 -26.29 12.77
CA GLY A 102 9.05 -27.21 11.65
C GLY A 102 8.89 -26.52 10.31
N ALA A 103 9.14 -27.25 9.22
CA ALA A 103 9.00 -26.74 7.87
C ALA A 103 7.52 -26.56 7.48
N ILE A 104 7.26 -25.58 6.63
CA ILE A 104 5.96 -25.32 5.99
C ILE A 104 5.94 -26.06 4.65
N ALA A 105 5.01 -26.98 4.46
CA ALA A 105 4.91 -27.74 3.23
C ALA A 105 4.52 -26.86 2.03
N ALA A 106 4.95 -27.26 0.82
CA ALA A 106 4.49 -26.64 -0.41
C ALA A 106 2.96 -26.57 -0.46
N GLY A 107 2.41 -25.43 -0.87
CA GLY A 107 0.96 -25.23 -0.83
C GLY A 107 0.55 -23.79 -1.05
N THR A 108 -0.49 -23.37 -0.34
CA THR A 108 -1.08 -22.03 -0.46
C THR A 108 -1.26 -21.40 0.92
N ILE A 109 -0.83 -20.17 1.07
CA ILE A 109 -1.11 -19.33 2.24
C ILE A 109 -2.12 -18.27 1.83
N ALA A 110 -3.28 -18.22 2.51
CA ALA A 110 -4.23 -17.13 2.39
C ALA A 110 -4.11 -16.23 3.63
N TYR A 111 -4.09 -14.92 3.39
CA TYR A 111 -3.91 -13.93 4.44
C TYR A 111 -4.57 -12.61 4.05
N THR A 112 -4.79 -11.75 5.02
CA THR A 112 -5.25 -10.38 4.81
C THR A 112 -4.08 -9.43 5.07
N SER A 113 -3.93 -8.42 4.23
CA SER A 113 -2.95 -7.33 4.41
C SER A 113 -3.67 -6.00 4.39
N GLY A 114 -3.12 -4.99 5.06
CA GLY A 114 -3.72 -3.65 5.18
C GLY A 114 -4.61 -3.49 6.41
N TRP A 115 -5.26 -2.35 6.49
CA TRP A 115 -6.06 -1.88 7.63
C TRP A 115 -7.52 -1.68 7.23
N ALA A 116 -8.45 -1.70 8.20
CA ALA A 116 -9.76 -1.11 7.99
C ALA A 116 -9.62 0.41 7.77
N HIS A 117 -10.61 1.06 7.16
CA HIS A 117 -10.52 2.49 6.83
C HIS A 117 -10.23 3.36 8.05
N GLU A 118 -10.92 3.08 9.15
CA GLU A 118 -10.80 3.77 10.44
C GLU A 118 -9.46 3.53 11.14
N ASP A 119 -8.78 2.44 10.81
CA ASP A 119 -7.53 2.02 11.44
C ASP A 119 -6.29 2.38 10.62
N VAL A 120 -6.45 3.04 9.47
CA VAL A 120 -5.30 3.44 8.64
C VAL A 120 -4.43 4.39 9.44
N PRO A 121 -3.13 4.09 9.61
CA PRO A 121 -2.22 4.94 10.37
C PRO A 121 -2.18 6.37 9.84
N ALA A 122 -2.23 7.35 10.76
CA ALA A 122 -2.22 8.78 10.42
C ALA A 122 -0.97 9.17 9.59
N ASP A 123 0.16 8.51 9.84
CA ASP A 123 1.40 8.75 9.09
C ASP A 123 1.27 8.32 7.62
N LEU A 124 0.61 7.20 7.34
CA LEU A 124 0.32 6.78 5.96
C LEU A 124 -0.66 7.73 5.26
N LEU A 125 -1.68 8.21 5.97
CA LEU A 125 -2.58 9.24 5.46
C LEU A 125 -1.80 10.53 5.16
N GLY A 126 -0.95 10.98 6.09
CA GLY A 126 -0.09 12.14 5.93
C GLY A 126 0.87 12.00 4.75
N ALA A 127 1.51 10.83 4.60
CA ALA A 127 2.36 10.54 3.46
C ALA A 127 1.60 10.65 2.13
N GLY A 128 0.41 10.06 2.07
CA GLY A 128 -0.46 10.15 0.90
C GLY A 128 -0.86 11.59 0.57
N PHE A 129 -1.24 12.39 1.57
CA PHE A 129 -1.61 13.79 1.39
C PHE A 129 -0.45 14.65 0.87
N GLU A 130 0.77 14.43 1.38
CA GLU A 130 1.96 15.11 0.88
C GLU A 130 2.25 14.76 -0.58
N ILE A 131 2.04 13.51 -0.97
CA ILE A 131 2.19 13.07 -2.35
C ILE A 131 1.13 13.75 -3.23
N VAL A 132 -0.14 13.79 -2.81
CA VAL A 132 -1.21 14.47 -3.55
C VAL A 132 -0.85 15.95 -3.73
N ARG A 133 -0.46 16.63 -2.64
CA ARG A 133 -0.06 18.04 -2.68
C ARG A 133 1.07 18.27 -3.67
N HIS A 134 2.10 17.44 -3.64
CA HIS A 134 3.22 17.52 -4.57
C HIS A 134 2.76 17.35 -6.03
N LEU A 135 2.00 16.30 -6.32
CA LEU A 135 1.45 16.06 -7.67
C LEU A 135 0.54 17.20 -8.14
N TRP A 136 -0.33 17.68 -7.26
CA TRP A 136 -1.26 18.75 -7.57
C TRP A 136 -0.54 20.07 -7.88
N VAL A 137 0.41 20.47 -7.04
CA VAL A 137 1.14 21.74 -7.20
C VAL A 137 2.11 21.68 -8.38
N THR A 138 2.85 20.58 -8.55
CA THR A 138 3.94 20.54 -9.54
C THR A 138 3.47 20.14 -10.94
N GLN A 139 2.53 19.20 -11.06
CA GLN A 139 2.14 18.62 -12.35
C GLN A 139 0.84 19.20 -12.90
N LEU A 140 -0.11 19.54 -12.04
CA LEU A 140 -1.43 20.00 -12.46
C LEU A 140 -1.68 21.49 -12.19
N GLY A 141 -1.02 22.06 -11.19
CA GLY A 141 -1.14 23.49 -10.85
C GLY A 141 -0.49 24.43 -11.88
N ASN A 142 0.57 23.99 -12.52
CA ASN A 142 1.26 24.77 -13.53
C ASN A 142 0.49 24.90 -14.87
N GLN A 143 -0.49 24.02 -15.13
CA GLN A 143 -1.35 24.19 -16.31
C GLN A 143 -2.25 25.43 -16.23
N ARG A 144 -2.45 26.02 -15.06
CA ARG A 144 -3.19 27.27 -14.88
C ARG A 144 -2.41 28.54 -15.27
N ASN A 145 -1.08 28.49 -15.31
CA ASN A 145 -0.22 29.65 -15.56
C ASN A 145 0.42 29.67 -16.97
N GLY A 146 -0.06 28.87 -17.91
CA GLY A 146 0.38 28.97 -19.33
C GLY A 146 1.87 28.72 -19.58
N GLY A 147 2.60 28.20 -18.62
CA GLY A 147 4.01 27.85 -18.76
C GLY A 147 4.15 26.47 -19.38
N SER A 148 4.71 26.40 -20.57
CA SER A 148 5.05 25.19 -21.32
C SER A 148 6.15 24.38 -20.60
N GLY A 149 5.80 23.75 -19.50
CA GLY A 149 6.67 22.79 -18.79
C GLY A 149 6.47 21.34 -19.23
N ALA A 150 5.88 21.11 -20.42
CA ALA A 150 5.54 19.77 -20.91
C ALA A 150 6.75 18.96 -21.41
N ASP A 151 7.97 19.52 -21.40
CA ASP A 151 9.16 18.90 -22.00
C ASP A 151 10.29 18.59 -21.01
N GLN A 152 9.97 18.14 -19.79
CA GLN A 152 10.98 17.42 -19.02
C GLN A 152 10.68 15.91 -19.06
N PRO A 153 11.27 15.18 -20.03
CA PRO A 153 11.19 13.72 -20.01
C PRO A 153 12.03 13.21 -18.84
N GLY A 154 11.36 12.56 -17.88
CA GLY A 154 12.06 11.54 -17.13
C GLY A 154 12.84 11.96 -15.90
N ALA A 155 12.48 12.97 -15.16
CA ALA A 155 12.81 12.96 -13.74
C ALA A 155 12.02 11.79 -13.13
N ALA A 156 12.72 10.71 -12.75
CA ALA A 156 12.13 9.63 -11.98
C ALA A 156 11.34 10.28 -10.83
N TRP A 157 10.04 10.05 -10.82
CA TRP A 157 9.18 10.67 -9.83
C TRP A 157 9.63 10.20 -8.44
N LEU A 158 10.25 11.08 -7.70
CA LEU A 158 10.72 10.82 -6.34
C LEU A 158 9.62 11.24 -5.37
N TRP A 159 9.43 10.43 -4.37
CA TRP A 159 8.57 10.79 -3.25
C TRP A 159 9.09 12.07 -2.58
N PRO A 160 8.19 12.98 -2.14
CA PRO A 160 8.60 14.06 -1.25
C PRO A 160 9.29 13.47 -0.01
N ARG A 161 10.40 14.08 0.42
CA ARG A 161 11.15 13.58 1.60
C ARG A 161 10.28 13.44 2.84
N GLN A 162 9.32 14.34 3.01
CA GLN A 162 8.37 14.27 4.13
C GLN A 162 7.47 13.05 4.03
N ALA A 163 6.98 12.72 2.83
CA ALA A 163 6.17 11.51 2.61
C ALA A 163 7.00 10.24 2.86
N GLU A 164 8.27 10.21 2.45
CA GLU A 164 9.15 9.08 2.75
C GLU A 164 9.39 8.90 4.25
N ALA A 165 9.62 10.00 4.97
CA ALA A 165 9.79 9.94 6.43
C ALA A 165 8.54 9.42 7.15
N LEU A 166 7.36 9.88 6.75
CA LEU A 166 6.09 9.42 7.34
C LEU A 166 5.79 7.94 7.02
N ALA A 167 6.14 7.48 5.83
CA ALA A 167 5.87 6.10 5.42
C ALA A 167 6.98 5.11 5.83
N ALA A 168 8.10 5.55 6.40
CA ALA A 168 9.31 4.74 6.60
C ALA A 168 9.04 3.42 7.34
N ASP A 169 8.25 3.46 8.41
CA ASP A 169 7.94 2.28 9.23
C ASP A 169 7.00 1.27 8.54
N TYR A 170 6.36 1.70 7.46
CA TYR A 170 5.39 0.91 6.70
C TYR A 170 5.95 0.39 5.38
N MET A 171 7.11 0.86 4.94
CA MET A 171 7.71 0.40 3.71
C MET A 171 8.01 -1.09 3.78
N LEU A 172 7.73 -1.78 2.67
CA LEU A 172 8.06 -3.20 2.54
C LEU A 172 9.58 -3.36 2.56
N ALA A 173 10.06 -4.35 3.31
CA ALA A 173 11.45 -4.74 3.19
C ALA A 173 11.72 -5.17 1.74
N PRO A 174 12.84 -4.73 1.12
CA PRO A 174 13.21 -5.24 -0.18
C PRO A 174 13.33 -6.77 -0.07
N LEU A 175 12.57 -7.49 -0.90
CA LEU A 175 12.73 -8.94 -1.02
C LEU A 175 14.13 -9.14 -1.60
N GLY A 176 15.11 -9.32 -0.73
CA GLY A 176 16.46 -9.69 -1.13
C GLY A 176 16.39 -11.06 -1.76
N PHE A 177 16.53 -11.12 -3.08
CA PHE A 177 16.87 -12.36 -3.74
C PHE A 177 18.32 -12.67 -3.36
N ALA A 178 18.50 -13.51 -2.35
CA ALA A 178 19.78 -14.15 -2.02
C ALA A 178 19.95 -15.39 -2.90
#